data_54fcb4237775dac97d2098d5aea27b99
#
_entry.id   54fcb4237775dac97d2098d5aea27b99
#
_cell.length_a   1.000
_cell.length_b   1.000
_cell.length_c   1.000
_cell.angle_alpha   90.00
_cell.angle_beta   90.00
_cell.angle_gamma   90.00
#
_symmetry.space_group_name_H-M   'P 1'
#
loop_
_entity.id
_entity.type
_entity.pdbx_description
1 polymer ?
#
loop_
_entity_poly.entity_id
_entity_poly.type
_entity_poly.pdbx_seq_one_letter_code
_entity_poly.pdbx_strand_id
1 'polypeptide(L)'
;GASLVEHHGGQFAGPLQGALAAMPQSGERTLGLVSTHTNEKIMATYWRNGVYDSGALKDISYVLRDHRSGDVAPMDPNLFDLLAELHRRTGSRKAFQVISGYRSPKTNALLASASGGVAKRSLHMDAKAIDIRLYDVALSDLRQTALGMKAGGVGYYAKSNFVHVDTGRVRQW
;
A
#
# COMPACT_ATOMS: atom_id res chain seq x y z
N GLY A 1 -15.99 21.41 6.67
CA GLY A 1 -15.50 20.11 6.96
C GLY A 1 -15.97 18.97 6.05
N ALA A 2 -17.28 18.86 5.76
CA ALA A 2 -17.84 17.72 5.00
C ALA A 2 -17.41 17.70 3.52
N SER A 3 -17.17 18.84 2.91
CA SER A 3 -16.84 18.90 1.48
C SER A 3 -15.42 18.38 1.13
N LEU A 4 -14.49 18.38 2.08
CA LEU A 4 -13.14 17.89 1.86
C LEU A 4 -13.05 16.37 1.85
N VAL A 5 -13.91 15.70 2.60
CA VAL A 5 -13.96 14.23 2.67
C VAL A 5 -14.53 13.64 1.38
N GLU A 6 -15.53 14.28 0.81
CA GLU A 6 -16.11 13.85 -0.47
C GLU A 6 -15.15 14.01 -1.63
N HIS A 7 -14.26 15.01 -1.57
CA HIS A 7 -13.31 15.26 -2.65
C HIS A 7 -12.19 14.23 -2.70
N HIS A 8 -11.76 13.70 -1.56
CA HIS A 8 -10.74 12.66 -1.52
C HIS A 8 -11.27 11.29 -1.94
N GLY A 9 -12.51 10.97 -1.60
CA GLY A 9 -13.14 9.75 -2.08
C GLY A 9 -13.26 9.69 -3.61
N GLY A 10 -13.50 10.84 -4.25
CA GLY A 10 -13.63 10.93 -5.71
C GLY A 10 -12.32 10.71 -6.47
N GLN A 11 -11.15 11.06 -5.88
CA GLN A 11 -9.85 10.93 -6.56
C GLN A 11 -9.37 9.47 -6.68
N PHE A 12 -9.80 8.61 -5.77
CA PHE A 12 -9.37 7.22 -5.69
C PHE A 12 -10.51 6.24 -5.97
N ALA A 13 -11.68 6.77 -6.33
CA ALA A 13 -12.89 5.99 -6.51
C ALA A 13 -12.82 5.11 -7.75
N GLY A 14 -12.31 3.93 -7.59
CA GLY A 14 -12.60 2.80 -8.45
C GLY A 14 -13.51 1.83 -7.72
N PRO A 15 -14.18 0.90 -8.41
CA PRO A 15 -14.94 -0.13 -7.74
C PRO A 15 -14.00 -0.96 -6.84
N LEU A 16 -14.42 -1.18 -5.59
CA LEU A 16 -13.70 -2.08 -4.68
C LEU A 16 -13.76 -3.50 -5.23
N GLN A 17 -12.62 -4.18 -5.19
CA GLN A 17 -12.46 -5.52 -5.76
C GLN A 17 -12.23 -6.55 -4.66
N GLY A 18 -12.70 -7.77 -4.90
CA GLY A 18 -12.41 -8.93 -4.06
C GLY A 18 -12.74 -8.72 -2.60
N ALA A 19 -11.80 -9.02 -1.73
CA ALA A 19 -11.96 -8.94 -0.29
C ALA A 19 -12.28 -7.55 0.23
N LEU A 20 -11.89 -6.49 -0.49
CA LEU A 20 -12.13 -5.11 -0.04
C LEU A 20 -13.61 -4.75 -0.06
N ALA A 21 -14.37 -5.30 -1.01
CA ALA A 21 -15.81 -5.08 -1.10
C ALA A 21 -16.58 -5.67 0.09
N ALA A 22 -16.01 -6.68 0.75
CA ALA A 22 -16.63 -7.40 1.85
C ALA A 22 -16.14 -6.96 3.24
N MET A 23 -15.29 -5.93 3.34
CA MET A 23 -14.77 -5.48 4.62
C MET A 23 -15.87 -4.94 5.52
N PRO A 24 -15.81 -5.23 6.84
CA PRO A 24 -16.79 -4.69 7.79
C PRO A 24 -16.84 -3.15 7.76
N GLN A 25 -18.04 -2.60 7.90
CA GLN A 25 -18.28 -1.15 7.91
C GLN A 25 -18.34 -0.57 9.33
N SER A 26 -18.01 -1.37 10.33
CA SER A 26 -17.91 -0.96 11.74
C SER A 26 -16.58 -1.39 12.31
N GLY A 27 -16.21 -0.81 13.46
CA GLY A 27 -14.94 -1.10 14.11
C GLY A 27 -13.82 -0.20 13.63
N GLU A 28 -12.61 -0.66 13.80
CA GLU A 28 -11.40 0.11 13.50
C GLU A 28 -10.52 -0.63 12.48
N ARG A 29 -9.77 0.16 11.70
CA ARG A 29 -8.70 -0.36 10.85
C ARG A 29 -7.40 0.33 11.24
N THR A 30 -6.41 -0.49 11.59
CA THR A 30 -5.10 -0.04 12.06
C THR A 30 -4.03 -0.61 11.14
N LEU A 31 -2.97 0.17 10.90
CA LEU A 31 -1.87 -0.22 10.03
C LEU A 31 -0.54 0.08 10.70
N GLY A 32 0.34 -0.93 10.72
CA GLY A 32 1.70 -0.80 11.21
C GLY A 32 2.71 -0.95 10.07
N LEU A 33 3.59 0.03 9.91
CA LEU A 33 4.58 0.08 8.84
C LEU A 33 5.95 0.49 9.37
N VAL A 34 7.00 -0.05 8.77
CA VAL A 34 8.40 0.34 8.98
C VAL A 34 9.04 0.54 7.61
N SER A 35 9.55 1.74 7.34
CA SER A 35 10.33 1.97 6.12
C SER A 35 11.72 1.37 6.27
N THR A 36 12.13 0.52 5.34
CA THR A 36 13.47 -0.10 5.37
C THR A 36 14.57 0.90 5.01
N HIS A 37 14.25 2.01 4.36
CA HIS A 37 15.22 3.02 3.94
C HIS A 37 15.42 4.13 4.97
N THR A 38 14.37 4.54 5.66
CA THR A 38 14.44 5.64 6.64
C THR A 38 14.41 5.17 8.08
N ASN A 39 14.03 3.91 8.34
CA ASN A 39 13.73 3.34 9.65
C ASN A 39 12.58 4.00 10.38
N GLU A 40 11.82 4.85 9.71
CA GLU A 40 10.62 5.45 10.29
C GLU A 40 9.55 4.39 10.49
N LYS A 41 8.86 4.48 11.60
CA LYS A 41 7.82 3.53 12.00
C LYS A 41 6.53 4.29 12.26
N ILE A 42 5.41 3.65 11.92
CA ILE A 42 4.09 4.16 12.27
C ILE A 42 3.16 3.02 12.65
N MET A 43 2.33 3.26 13.65
CA MET A 43 1.19 2.43 14.00
C MET A 43 0.01 3.37 14.14
N ALA A 44 -0.94 3.31 13.23
CA ALA A 44 -2.04 4.28 13.19
C ALA A 44 -3.37 3.61 12.93
N THR A 45 -4.39 3.99 13.70
CA THR A 45 -5.78 3.69 13.39
C THR A 45 -6.25 4.77 12.43
N TYR A 46 -6.47 4.39 11.18
CA TYR A 46 -6.76 5.34 10.11
C TYR A 46 -8.24 5.37 9.71
N TRP A 47 -9.05 4.47 10.27
CA TRP A 47 -10.47 4.37 9.95
C TRP A 47 -11.24 3.86 11.17
N ARG A 48 -12.38 4.50 11.46
CA ARG A 48 -13.30 4.10 12.54
C ARG A 48 -14.72 4.24 12.09
N ASN A 49 -15.49 3.14 12.15
CA ASN A 49 -16.95 3.13 11.91
C ASN A 49 -17.37 3.91 10.67
N GLY A 50 -16.71 3.65 9.54
CA GLY A 50 -17.04 4.25 8.26
C GLY A 50 -16.31 5.56 7.94
N VAL A 51 -15.48 6.08 8.86
CA VAL A 51 -14.83 7.39 8.69
C VAL A 51 -13.32 7.24 8.68
N TYR A 52 -12.68 7.72 7.62
CA TYR A 52 -11.23 7.84 7.58
C TYR A 52 -10.75 9.03 8.41
N ASP A 53 -9.67 8.81 9.17
CA ASP A 53 -8.97 9.86 9.90
C ASP A 53 -7.95 10.53 8.99
N SER A 54 -8.20 11.78 8.60
CA SER A 54 -7.35 12.50 7.65
C SER A 54 -5.93 12.71 8.15
N GLY A 55 -5.75 12.93 9.45
CA GLY A 55 -4.43 13.07 10.06
C GLY A 55 -3.62 11.78 9.97
N ALA A 56 -4.25 10.64 10.30
CA ALA A 56 -3.61 9.34 10.20
C ALA A 56 -3.25 9.00 8.74
N LEU A 57 -4.13 9.30 7.78
CA LEU A 57 -3.83 9.09 6.35
C LEU A 57 -2.60 9.90 5.92
N LYS A 58 -2.48 11.15 6.36
CA LYS A 58 -1.32 11.99 6.06
C LYS A 58 -0.04 11.45 6.69
N ASP A 59 -0.11 11.01 7.93
CA ASP A 59 1.05 10.47 8.64
C ASP A 59 1.56 9.18 7.97
N ILE A 60 0.66 8.31 7.56
CA ILE A 60 1.02 7.09 6.83
C ILE A 60 1.62 7.47 5.47
N SER A 61 1.01 8.38 4.73
CA SER A 61 1.53 8.84 3.43
C SER A 61 2.92 9.45 3.56
N TYR A 62 3.21 10.15 4.65
CA TYR A 62 4.53 10.69 4.91
C TYR A 62 5.59 9.60 5.09
N VAL A 63 5.28 8.55 5.83
CA VAL A 63 6.21 7.40 5.99
C VAL A 63 6.43 6.70 4.66
N LEU A 64 5.42 6.69 3.79
CA LEU A 64 5.46 6.06 2.46
C LEU A 64 5.96 6.98 1.35
N ARG A 65 6.50 8.15 1.68
CA ARG A 65 7.01 9.09 0.69
C ARG A 65 8.15 8.49 -0.14
N ASP A 66 8.43 9.11 -1.27
CA ASP A 66 9.60 8.78 -2.07
C ASP A 66 10.88 9.06 -1.26
N HIS A 67 11.56 8.01 -0.83
CA HIS A 67 12.75 8.15 0.02
C HIS A 67 13.97 8.74 -0.72
N ARG A 68 13.93 8.76 -2.05
CA ARG A 68 15.02 9.35 -2.86
C ARG A 68 14.82 10.84 -3.10
N SER A 69 13.60 11.26 -3.45
CA SER A 69 13.30 12.67 -3.73
C SER A 69 12.75 13.43 -2.53
N GLY A 70 12.21 12.71 -1.54
CA GLY A 70 11.49 13.30 -0.42
C GLY A 70 10.06 13.71 -0.74
N ASP A 71 9.59 13.48 -1.96
CA ASP A 71 8.24 13.87 -2.37
C ASP A 71 7.19 13.04 -1.64
N VAL A 72 6.16 13.73 -1.14
CA VAL A 72 5.01 13.14 -0.48
C VAL A 72 3.80 13.24 -1.40
N ALA A 73 3.06 12.15 -1.53
CA ALA A 73 1.77 12.15 -2.21
C ALA A 73 0.71 11.52 -1.30
N PRO A 74 -0.55 11.96 -1.39
CA PRO A 74 -1.63 11.29 -0.67
C PRO A 74 -1.84 9.89 -1.27
N MET A 75 -1.58 8.87 -0.44
CA MET A 75 -1.73 7.48 -0.85
C MET A 75 -3.20 7.09 -0.90
N ASP A 76 -3.54 6.21 -1.83
CA ASP A 76 -4.89 5.67 -1.98
C ASP A 76 -5.34 4.96 -0.69
N PRO A 77 -6.42 5.42 -0.02
CA PRO A 77 -6.91 4.74 1.19
C PRO A 77 -7.30 3.28 0.97
N ASN A 78 -7.69 2.90 -0.24
CA ASN A 78 -7.98 1.52 -0.59
C ASN A 78 -6.73 0.63 -0.45
N LEU A 79 -5.55 1.20 -0.67
CA LEU A 79 -4.29 0.48 -0.46
C LEU A 79 -4.11 0.16 1.03
N PHE A 80 -4.47 1.09 1.92
CA PHE A 80 -4.40 0.85 3.37
C PHE A 80 -5.39 -0.24 3.80
N ASP A 81 -6.60 -0.22 3.24
CA ASP A 81 -7.59 -1.28 3.49
C ASP A 81 -7.09 -2.64 3.01
N LEU A 82 -6.46 -2.68 1.83
CA LEU A 82 -5.83 -3.89 1.30
C LEU A 82 -4.76 -4.41 2.28
N LEU A 83 -3.90 -3.54 2.76
CA LEU A 83 -2.83 -3.92 3.69
C LEU A 83 -3.38 -4.40 5.04
N ALA A 84 -4.38 -3.74 5.58
CA ALA A 84 -5.01 -4.13 6.84
C ALA A 84 -5.64 -5.53 6.73
N GLU A 85 -6.37 -5.81 5.66
CA GLU A 85 -6.98 -7.12 5.43
C GLU A 85 -5.92 -8.19 5.14
N LEU A 86 -4.90 -7.87 4.36
CA LEU A 86 -3.78 -8.78 4.10
C LEU A 86 -3.07 -9.16 5.39
N HIS A 87 -2.79 -8.19 6.24
CA HIS A 87 -2.16 -8.42 7.53
C HIS A 87 -3.00 -9.36 8.41
N ARG A 88 -4.30 -9.08 8.50
CA ARG A 88 -5.23 -9.92 9.25
C ARG A 88 -5.21 -11.36 8.77
N ARG A 89 -5.24 -11.58 7.46
CA ARG A 89 -5.27 -12.92 6.86
C ARG A 89 -3.98 -13.71 7.07
N THR A 90 -2.83 -13.03 7.11
CA THR A 90 -1.55 -13.71 7.35
C THR A 90 -1.40 -14.14 8.80
N GLY A 91 -2.13 -13.53 9.73
CA GLY A 91 -1.95 -13.76 11.16
C GLY A 91 -0.66 -13.19 11.72
N SER A 92 0.03 -12.32 10.98
CA SER A 92 1.28 -11.70 11.42
C SER A 92 1.08 -10.86 12.69
N ARG A 93 2.11 -10.84 13.53
CA ARG A 93 2.20 -9.98 14.71
C ARG A 93 3.19 -8.83 14.53
N LYS A 94 3.73 -8.67 13.32
CA LYS A 94 4.75 -7.67 13.01
C LYS A 94 4.19 -6.62 12.06
N ALA A 95 4.76 -5.42 12.10
CA ALA A 95 4.47 -4.39 11.11
C ALA A 95 5.01 -4.81 9.74
N PHE A 96 4.37 -4.33 8.67
CA PHE A 96 4.94 -4.48 7.34
C PHE A 96 6.28 -3.75 7.25
N GLN A 97 7.28 -4.42 6.70
CA GLN A 97 8.50 -3.76 6.24
C GLN A 97 8.24 -3.26 4.82
N VAL A 98 8.43 -1.97 4.61
CA VAL A 98 8.16 -1.29 3.35
C VAL A 98 9.47 -1.02 2.62
N ILE A 99 9.61 -1.61 1.44
CA ILE A 99 10.75 -1.42 0.55
C ILE A 99 10.53 -0.19 -0.32
N SER A 100 9.29 0.02 -0.80
CA SER A 100 8.95 1.15 -1.65
C SER A 100 7.46 1.49 -1.49
N GLY A 101 7.17 2.76 -1.25
CA GLY A 101 5.82 3.31 -1.25
C GLY A 101 5.60 4.19 -2.47
N TYR A 102 5.34 5.48 -2.27
CA TYR A 102 5.23 6.44 -3.36
C TYR A 102 6.56 6.60 -4.09
N ARG A 103 6.47 6.76 -5.38
CA ARG A 103 7.62 7.01 -6.26
C ARG A 103 7.27 8.15 -7.19
N SER A 104 8.04 9.25 -7.11
CA SER A 104 7.83 10.39 -8.00
C SER A 104 8.10 10.00 -9.46
N PRO A 105 7.47 10.68 -10.43
CA PRO A 105 7.76 10.43 -11.84
C PRO A 105 9.25 10.52 -12.18
N LYS A 106 9.96 11.49 -11.59
CA LYS A 106 11.39 11.67 -11.80
C LYS A 106 12.20 10.46 -11.30
N THR A 107 11.92 9.99 -10.08
CA THR A 107 12.58 8.80 -9.53
C THR A 107 12.27 7.56 -10.39
N ASN A 108 11.00 7.40 -10.80
CA ASN A 108 10.62 6.27 -11.63
C ASN A 108 11.33 6.27 -12.98
N ALA A 109 11.49 7.44 -13.60
CA ALA A 109 12.21 7.58 -14.87
C ALA A 109 13.69 7.19 -14.70
N LEU A 110 14.34 7.61 -13.61
CA LEU A 110 15.72 7.22 -13.31
C LEU A 110 15.86 5.72 -13.12
N LEU A 111 14.95 5.10 -12.37
CA LEU A 111 14.98 3.66 -12.13
C LEU A 111 14.69 2.87 -13.42
N ALA A 112 13.76 3.31 -14.24
CA ALA A 112 13.43 2.67 -15.52
C ALA A 112 14.59 2.74 -16.50
N SER A 113 15.36 3.83 -16.53
CA SER A 113 16.54 3.98 -17.40
C SER A 113 17.73 3.15 -16.92
N ALA A 114 17.83 2.93 -15.61
CA ALA A 114 18.95 2.17 -15.01
C ALA A 114 18.69 0.66 -14.96
N SER A 115 17.44 0.23 -15.08
CA SER A 115 17.03 -1.18 -14.90
C SER A 115 15.85 -1.50 -15.82
N GLY A 116 15.95 -2.56 -16.60
CA GLY A 116 14.86 -3.04 -17.44
C GLY A 116 13.67 -3.62 -16.67
N GLY A 117 13.79 -3.80 -15.35
CA GLY A 117 12.73 -4.37 -14.50
C GLY A 117 11.72 -3.36 -13.96
N VAL A 118 11.94 -2.05 -14.18
CA VAL A 118 11.04 -1.00 -13.69
C VAL A 118 10.14 -0.52 -14.82
N ALA A 119 8.83 -0.60 -14.62
CA ALA A 119 7.85 -0.13 -15.60
C ALA A 119 7.91 1.39 -15.77
N LYS A 120 7.74 1.86 -17.02
CA LYS A 120 7.67 3.31 -17.32
C LYS A 120 6.43 3.96 -16.69
N ARG A 121 5.32 3.23 -16.62
CA ARG A 121 4.12 3.65 -15.91
C ARG A 121 3.86 2.67 -14.76
N SER A 122 4.30 3.08 -13.60
CA SER A 122 4.16 2.29 -12.37
C SER A 122 3.04 2.88 -11.52
N LEU A 123 2.24 2.01 -10.89
CA LEU A 123 1.23 2.44 -9.92
C LEU A 123 1.84 3.03 -8.64
N HIS A 124 3.14 2.84 -8.40
CA HIS A 124 3.86 3.59 -7.37
C HIS A 124 3.80 5.11 -7.60
N MET A 125 3.78 5.55 -8.86
CA MET A 125 3.64 6.97 -9.22
C MET A 125 2.24 7.51 -8.97
N ASP A 126 1.25 6.64 -8.99
CA ASP A 126 -0.15 6.99 -8.75
C ASP A 126 -0.55 6.87 -7.27
N ALA A 127 0.42 6.61 -6.40
CA ALA A 127 0.20 6.40 -4.96
C ALA A 127 -0.77 5.24 -4.67
N LYS A 128 -0.73 4.20 -5.49
CA LYS A 128 -1.62 3.03 -5.45
C LYS A 128 -0.89 1.71 -5.27
N ALA A 129 0.42 1.73 -5.06
CA ALA A 129 1.24 0.54 -4.97
C ALA A 129 2.22 0.61 -3.82
N ILE A 130 2.58 -0.55 -3.30
CA ILE A 130 3.57 -0.70 -2.23
C ILE A 130 4.30 -2.04 -2.39
N ASP A 131 5.58 -2.03 -2.08
CA ASP A 131 6.44 -3.21 -2.03
C ASP A 131 6.73 -3.54 -0.56
N ILE A 132 6.37 -4.74 -0.13
CA ILE A 132 6.33 -5.11 1.28
C ILE A 132 6.88 -6.50 1.55
N ARG A 133 7.22 -6.74 2.82
CA ARG A 133 7.43 -8.06 3.39
C ARG A 133 7.03 -8.04 4.86
N LEU A 134 6.88 -9.23 5.44
CA LEU A 134 6.63 -9.42 6.86
C LEU A 134 7.74 -10.30 7.45
N TYR A 135 8.26 -9.90 8.59
CA TYR A 135 9.37 -10.60 9.22
C TYR A 135 8.99 -12.03 9.63
N ASP A 136 7.75 -12.23 10.07
CA ASP A 136 7.23 -13.48 10.62
C ASP A 136 6.36 -14.30 9.66
N VAL A 137 6.34 -13.94 8.37
CA VAL A 137 5.58 -14.64 7.34
C VAL A 137 6.48 -14.92 6.15
N ALA A 138 6.55 -16.16 5.70
CA ALA A 138 7.30 -16.52 4.51
C ALA A 138 6.80 -15.71 3.31
N LEU A 139 7.71 -15.25 2.45
CA LEU A 139 7.35 -14.40 1.32
C LEU A 139 6.35 -15.08 0.38
N SER A 140 6.50 -16.40 0.16
CA SER A 140 5.56 -17.18 -0.64
C SER A 140 4.16 -17.22 -0.04
N ASP A 141 4.03 -17.26 1.29
CA ASP A 141 2.76 -17.24 1.97
C ASP A 141 2.09 -15.86 1.88
N LEU A 142 2.89 -14.80 2.02
CA LEU A 142 2.41 -13.43 1.81
C LEU A 142 1.86 -13.26 0.39
N ARG A 143 2.58 -13.76 -0.60
CA ARG A 143 2.14 -13.75 -2.00
C ARG A 143 0.81 -14.48 -2.18
N GLN A 144 0.72 -15.72 -1.68
CA GLN A 144 -0.50 -16.52 -1.82
C GLN A 144 -1.70 -15.87 -1.16
N THR A 145 -1.50 -15.30 0.02
CA THR A 145 -2.56 -14.59 0.73
C THR A 145 -3.02 -13.37 -0.07
N ALA A 146 -2.10 -12.59 -0.59
CA ALA A 146 -2.42 -11.43 -1.43
C ALA A 146 -3.18 -11.83 -2.71
N LEU A 147 -2.75 -12.89 -3.39
CA LEU A 147 -3.43 -13.41 -4.57
C LEU A 147 -4.87 -13.84 -4.26
N GLY A 148 -5.08 -14.50 -3.12
CA GLY A 148 -6.40 -14.96 -2.70
C GLY A 148 -7.39 -13.83 -2.42
N MET A 149 -6.91 -12.63 -2.16
CA MET A 149 -7.77 -11.46 -1.91
C MET A 149 -8.42 -10.92 -3.19
N LYS A 150 -7.83 -11.13 -4.34
CA LYS A 150 -8.31 -10.61 -5.64
C LYS A 150 -8.63 -9.11 -5.59
N ALA A 151 -7.75 -8.35 -4.93
CA ALA A 151 -7.98 -6.93 -4.67
C ALA A 151 -7.21 -6.01 -5.62
N GLY A 152 -6.31 -6.54 -6.41
CA GLY A 152 -5.49 -5.78 -7.34
C GLY A 152 -4.31 -6.59 -7.85
N GLY A 153 -3.27 -5.90 -8.32
CA GLY A 153 -2.05 -6.53 -8.79
C GLY A 153 -1.20 -7.12 -7.67
N VAL A 154 -0.56 -8.24 -7.94
CA VAL A 154 0.40 -8.89 -7.03
C VAL A 154 1.63 -9.29 -7.84
N GLY A 155 2.79 -8.75 -7.47
CA GLY A 155 4.08 -9.10 -8.07
C GLY A 155 4.98 -9.82 -7.07
N TYR A 156 5.69 -10.85 -7.52
CA TYR A 156 6.56 -11.64 -6.68
C TYR A 156 8.03 -11.42 -7.03
N TYR A 157 8.80 -10.90 -6.08
CA TYR A 157 10.22 -10.56 -6.26
C TYR A 157 11.06 -11.31 -5.23
N ALA A 158 11.21 -12.61 -5.45
CA ALA A 158 11.87 -13.50 -4.49
C ALA A 158 13.33 -13.12 -4.22
N LYS A 159 14.09 -12.74 -5.26
CA LYS A 159 15.49 -12.35 -5.10
C LYS A 159 15.68 -11.07 -4.30
N SER A 160 14.77 -10.12 -4.47
CA SER A 160 14.77 -8.84 -3.74
C SER A 160 14.02 -8.92 -2.42
N ASN A 161 13.39 -10.04 -2.14
CA ASN A 161 12.67 -10.34 -0.92
C ASN A 161 11.54 -9.35 -0.63
N PHE A 162 10.65 -9.16 -1.61
CA PHE A 162 9.40 -8.42 -1.39
C PHE A 162 8.28 -8.92 -2.31
N VAL A 163 7.07 -8.57 -1.93
CA VAL A 163 5.86 -8.72 -2.73
C VAL A 163 5.34 -7.31 -3.04
N HIS A 164 5.04 -7.06 -4.32
CA HIS A 164 4.34 -5.86 -4.75
C HIS A 164 2.83 -6.11 -4.65
N VAL A 165 2.10 -5.17 -4.07
CA VAL A 165 0.64 -5.15 -4.11
C VAL A 165 0.16 -3.77 -4.53
N ASP A 166 -0.95 -3.72 -5.27
CA ASP A 166 -1.54 -2.47 -5.72
C ASP A 166 -3.07 -2.56 -5.81
N THR A 167 -3.71 -1.41 -5.96
CA THR A 167 -5.17 -1.28 -6.10
C THR A 167 -5.61 -1.15 -7.56
N GLY A 168 -4.77 -1.51 -8.50
CA GLY A 168 -5.11 -1.59 -9.92
C GLY A 168 -5.95 -2.82 -10.23
N ARG A 169 -6.04 -3.16 -11.52
CA ARG A 169 -6.76 -4.36 -11.93
C ARG A 169 -6.13 -5.62 -11.34
N VAL A 170 -6.94 -6.65 -11.11
CA VAL A 170 -6.47 -7.95 -10.62
C VAL A 170 -5.58 -8.59 -11.70
N ARG A 171 -4.33 -8.86 -11.34
CA ARG A 171 -3.32 -9.48 -12.19
C ARG A 171 -2.15 -9.96 -11.33
N GLN A 172 -1.28 -10.78 -11.90
CA GLN A 172 -0.10 -11.28 -11.18
C GLN A 172 1.10 -11.40 -12.11
N TRP A 173 2.27 -11.30 -11.54
CA TRP A 173 3.53 -11.54 -12.25
C TRP A 173 4.65 -11.97 -11.31
#